data_85b92b12ebf8131865bf163b808eabff
#
_entry.id   85b92b12ebf8131865bf163b808eabff
#
_cell.length_a   1.000
_cell.length_b   1.000
_cell.length_c   1.000
_cell.angle_alpha   90.00
_cell.angle_beta   90.00
_cell.angle_gamma   90.00
#
_symmetry.space_group_name_H-M   'P 1'
#
loop_
_entity.id
_entity.type
_entity.pdbx_description
1 polymer ?
#
loop_
_entity_poly.entity_id
_entity_poly.type
_entity_poly.pdbx_seq_one_letter_code
_entity_poly.pdbx_strand_id
1 'polypeptide(L)'
;MTRKKFEFGSDPIVRLEELYLAYRKAKVDLYYSSYQRIEDLSHWEKELDKNLRQLQGALNETTQTDYFRSRRFIGHSTYFPKNVEVKEGGSENSAEQSVANPQSSELRFRLLERCSIGFHVLSALWVANVGEKIEATRTSSLYSNYVRRTRSGDYNGVALGTYVPYIRGYKRWRDGAVDAAERLLEKNGEDVVVFTGDISNFYYQLDPAFLDGEPFTELIENLNLTPTQQRVHECFKIALKAWSYGEYGRLSRKIGLSSENGTAHIGLPGGLS
;
A
#
# COMPACT_ATOMS: atom_id res chain seq x y z
N MET A 1 -17.84 31.80 43.05
CA MET A 1 -17.38 30.56 42.39
C MET A 1 -18.13 30.43 41.08
N THR A 2 -17.53 30.84 39.99
CA THR A 2 -18.12 30.81 38.64
C THR A 2 -17.88 29.40 38.04
N ARG A 3 -18.95 28.62 37.86
CA ARG A 3 -18.89 27.32 37.14
C ARG A 3 -18.44 27.59 35.71
N LYS A 4 -17.22 27.18 35.35
CA LYS A 4 -16.81 27.05 33.94
C LYS A 4 -17.81 26.10 33.27
N LYS A 5 -18.62 26.62 32.34
CA LYS A 5 -19.33 25.82 31.37
C LYS A 5 -18.28 25.04 30.57
N PHE A 6 -18.26 23.73 30.70
CA PHE A 6 -17.60 22.87 29.74
C PHE A 6 -18.41 23.03 28.45
N GLU A 7 -17.84 23.75 27.47
CA GLU A 7 -18.31 23.66 26.10
C GLU A 7 -18.02 22.23 25.64
N PHE A 8 -19.06 21.46 25.38
CA PHE A 8 -18.94 20.20 24.66
C PHE A 8 -18.41 20.58 23.29
N GLY A 9 -17.13 20.28 23.04
CA GLY A 9 -16.51 20.39 21.73
C GLY A 9 -17.36 19.59 20.73
N SER A 10 -17.39 20.04 19.49
CA SER A 10 -18.00 19.31 18.38
C SER A 10 -17.53 17.86 18.41
N ASP A 11 -18.43 16.90 18.12
CA ASP A 11 -18.06 15.49 17.99
C ASP A 11 -16.82 15.33 17.13
N PRO A 12 -15.86 14.49 17.54
CA PRO A 12 -14.63 14.32 16.78
C PRO A 12 -14.93 13.78 15.38
N ILE A 13 -14.28 14.33 14.37
CA ILE A 13 -14.41 13.89 12.98
C ILE A 13 -14.10 12.39 12.85
N VAL A 14 -13.02 11.94 13.54
CA VAL A 14 -12.63 10.52 13.64
C VAL A 14 -12.63 10.11 15.11
N ARG A 15 -13.38 9.08 15.44
CA ARG A 15 -13.47 8.55 16.81
C ARG A 15 -12.31 7.61 17.12
N LEU A 16 -11.95 7.53 18.39
CA LEU A 16 -10.84 6.70 18.84
C LEU A 16 -11.09 5.20 18.59
N GLU A 17 -12.33 4.76 18.72
CA GLU A 17 -12.74 3.37 18.46
C GLU A 17 -12.49 2.95 17.01
N GLU A 18 -12.68 3.86 16.05
CA GLU A 18 -12.39 3.61 14.63
C GLU A 18 -10.89 3.39 14.41
N LEU A 19 -10.04 4.14 15.11
CA LEU A 19 -8.60 3.96 15.07
C LEU A 19 -8.14 2.64 15.72
N TYR A 20 -8.77 2.20 16.80
CA TYR A 20 -8.51 0.88 17.37
C TYR A 20 -8.88 -0.25 16.39
N LEU A 21 -10.01 -0.14 15.68
CA LEU A 21 -10.39 -1.11 14.67
C LEU A 21 -9.42 -1.11 13.49
N ALA A 22 -9.04 0.08 13.01
CA ALA A 22 -8.04 0.24 11.95
C ALA A 22 -6.67 -0.34 12.37
N TYR A 23 -6.24 -0.08 13.62
CA TYR A 23 -5.02 -0.66 14.16
C TYR A 23 -5.06 -2.21 14.19
N ARG A 24 -6.17 -2.81 14.63
CA ARG A 24 -6.31 -4.27 14.63
C ARG A 24 -6.15 -4.86 13.23
N LYS A 25 -6.69 -4.20 12.20
CA LYS A 25 -6.53 -4.62 10.82
C LYS A 25 -5.09 -4.46 10.35
N ALA A 26 -4.50 -3.29 10.53
CA ALA A 26 -3.11 -3.03 10.21
C ALA A 26 -2.14 -4.01 10.89
N LYS A 27 -2.38 -4.33 12.17
CA LYS A 27 -1.57 -5.31 12.91
C LYS A 27 -1.56 -6.69 12.25
N VAL A 28 -2.72 -7.16 11.80
CA VAL A 28 -2.83 -8.47 11.13
C VAL A 28 -2.13 -8.43 9.78
N ASP A 29 -2.33 -7.38 9.00
CA ASP A 29 -1.70 -7.23 7.69
C ASP A 29 -0.17 -7.12 7.82
N LEU A 30 0.32 -6.38 8.81
CA LEU A 30 1.75 -6.29 9.16
C LEU A 30 2.34 -7.63 9.60
N TYR A 31 1.60 -8.43 10.36
CA TYR A 31 2.05 -9.75 10.81
C TYR A 31 2.33 -10.69 9.62
N TYR A 32 1.54 -10.60 8.57
CA TYR A 32 1.74 -11.38 7.34
C TYR A 32 2.71 -10.72 6.36
N SER A 33 3.14 -9.48 6.62
CA SER A 33 4.16 -8.80 5.82
C SER A 33 5.55 -9.25 6.26
N SER A 34 6.30 -9.87 5.37
CA SER A 34 7.68 -10.30 5.62
C SER A 34 8.68 -9.14 5.80
N TYR A 35 8.25 -7.90 5.57
CA TYR A 35 9.13 -6.73 5.51
C TYR A 35 9.09 -5.84 6.75
N GLN A 36 8.04 -5.96 7.58
CA GLN A 36 7.92 -5.18 8.80
C GLN A 36 8.57 -5.89 9.98
N ARG A 37 9.29 -5.13 10.81
CA ARG A 37 9.86 -5.69 12.04
C ARG A 37 8.79 -5.80 13.13
N ILE A 38 8.68 -6.98 13.71
CA ILE A 38 7.80 -7.23 14.88
C ILE A 38 8.20 -6.33 16.06
N GLU A 39 9.48 -5.98 16.18
CA GLU A 39 10.00 -5.06 17.19
C GLU A 39 9.39 -3.67 17.10
N ASP A 40 9.25 -3.12 15.89
CA ASP A 40 8.65 -1.80 15.68
C ASP A 40 7.19 -1.80 16.13
N LEU A 41 6.46 -2.88 15.83
CA LEU A 41 5.08 -3.06 16.28
C LEU A 41 5.01 -3.17 17.79
N SER A 42 5.87 -3.98 18.43
CA SER A 42 5.91 -4.16 19.88
C SER A 42 6.23 -2.85 20.61
N HIS A 43 7.16 -2.04 20.10
CA HIS A 43 7.46 -0.72 20.68
C HIS A 43 6.26 0.24 20.55
N TRP A 44 5.61 0.23 19.41
CA TRP A 44 4.44 1.09 19.18
C TRP A 44 3.26 0.70 20.09
N GLU A 45 3.08 -0.60 20.36
CA GLU A 45 2.03 -1.14 21.24
C GLU A 45 2.22 -0.75 22.70
N LYS A 46 3.44 -0.56 23.19
CA LYS A 46 3.67 -0.11 24.56
C LYS A 46 2.99 1.23 24.87
N GLU A 47 2.82 2.08 23.86
CA GLU A 47 2.17 3.38 23.99
C GLU A 47 0.93 3.49 23.07
N LEU A 48 0.22 2.37 22.86
CA LEU A 48 -0.85 2.26 21.88
C LEU A 48 -1.89 3.38 21.98
N ASP A 49 -2.46 3.58 23.17
CA ASP A 49 -3.49 4.60 23.38
C ASP A 49 -2.96 6.01 23.09
N LYS A 50 -1.76 6.33 23.53
CA LYS A 50 -1.10 7.61 23.27
C LYS A 50 -0.88 7.83 21.77
N ASN A 51 -0.38 6.80 21.07
CA ASN A 51 -0.11 6.86 19.64
C ASN A 51 -1.41 7.04 18.83
N LEU A 52 -2.47 6.31 19.20
CA LEU A 52 -3.77 6.47 18.54
C LEU A 52 -4.42 7.82 18.83
N ARG A 53 -4.33 8.35 20.07
CA ARG A 53 -4.81 9.71 20.39
C ARG A 53 -4.03 10.80 19.65
N GLN A 54 -2.72 10.63 19.47
CA GLN A 54 -1.92 11.55 18.67
C GLN A 54 -2.39 11.55 17.21
N LEU A 55 -2.64 10.38 16.62
CA LEU A 55 -3.19 10.26 15.28
C LEU A 55 -4.60 10.85 15.20
N GLN A 56 -5.46 10.58 16.19
CA GLN A 56 -6.79 11.16 16.29
C GLN A 56 -6.75 12.69 16.31
N GLY A 57 -5.88 13.26 17.15
CA GLY A 57 -5.69 14.72 17.23
C GLY A 57 -5.32 15.29 15.86
N ALA A 58 -4.35 14.70 15.17
CA ALA A 58 -3.93 15.14 13.83
C ALA A 58 -5.04 15.02 12.77
N LEU A 59 -5.88 13.99 12.85
CA LEU A 59 -7.02 13.78 11.94
C LEU A 59 -8.13 14.79 12.19
N ASN A 60 -8.39 15.12 13.46
CA ASN A 60 -9.46 16.04 13.85
C ASN A 60 -9.07 17.52 13.71
N GLU A 61 -7.78 17.82 13.64
CA GLU A 61 -7.26 19.18 13.51
C GLU A 61 -6.93 19.50 12.06
N THR A 62 -7.79 20.32 11.42
CA THR A 62 -7.71 20.58 9.97
C THR A 62 -6.44 21.29 9.52
N THR A 63 -5.73 21.96 10.43
CA THR A 63 -4.49 22.71 10.15
C THR A 63 -3.22 21.85 10.26
N GLN A 64 -3.27 20.68 10.90
CA GLN A 64 -2.08 19.82 11.15
C GLN A 64 -1.74 18.91 9.97
N THR A 65 -1.51 19.47 8.80
CA THR A 65 -1.04 18.67 7.63
C THR A 65 0.42 18.22 7.76
N ASP A 66 1.25 18.94 8.51
CA ASP A 66 2.67 18.64 8.68
C ASP A 66 2.93 17.34 9.46
N TYR A 67 1.99 16.94 10.31
CA TYR A 67 2.06 15.64 10.98
C TYR A 67 2.15 14.50 9.96
N PHE A 68 1.29 14.49 8.94
CA PHE A 68 1.22 13.48 7.89
C PHE A 68 2.37 13.54 6.89
N ARG A 69 3.11 14.67 6.84
CA ARG A 69 4.32 14.83 6.03
C ARG A 69 5.58 14.46 6.79
N SER A 70 5.49 14.36 8.11
CA SER A 70 6.67 14.12 8.94
C SER A 70 7.27 12.74 8.66
N ARG A 71 8.60 12.67 8.59
CA ARG A 71 9.33 11.41 8.42
C ARG A 71 9.01 10.39 9.52
N ARG A 72 8.75 10.87 10.73
CA ARG A 72 8.36 10.02 11.84
C ARG A 72 7.04 9.30 11.56
N PHE A 73 6.12 9.95 10.84
CA PHE A 73 4.83 9.38 10.49
C PHE A 73 4.90 8.53 9.23
N ILE A 74 5.51 9.02 8.15
CA ILE A 74 5.55 8.29 6.88
C ILE A 74 6.52 7.11 6.88
N GLY A 75 7.57 7.14 7.71
CA GLY A 75 8.61 6.10 7.73
C GLY A 75 9.74 6.36 6.74
N HIS A 76 10.34 5.30 6.23
CA HIS A 76 11.48 5.36 5.31
C HIS A 76 11.55 4.11 4.43
N SER A 77 12.44 4.14 3.46
CA SER A 77 12.78 2.98 2.64
C SER A 77 14.22 2.53 2.87
N THR A 78 14.49 1.25 2.65
CA THR A 78 15.83 0.67 2.71
C THR A 78 16.06 -0.21 1.49
N TYR A 79 17.33 -0.33 1.06
CA TYR A 79 17.70 -1.28 0.03
C TYR A 79 18.05 -2.63 0.64
N PHE A 80 17.51 -3.68 0.04
CA PHE A 80 17.82 -5.06 0.40
C PHE A 80 18.41 -5.77 -0.82
N PRO A 81 19.54 -6.48 -0.71
CA PRO A 81 20.12 -7.21 -1.82
C PRO A 81 19.15 -8.31 -2.26
N LYS A 82 18.78 -8.30 -3.54
CA LYS A 82 18.11 -9.41 -4.21
C LYS A 82 19.20 -10.43 -4.56
N ASN A 83 18.85 -11.73 -4.60
CA ASN A 83 19.80 -12.80 -4.88
C ASN A 83 20.81 -12.40 -5.94
N VAL A 84 22.10 -12.64 -5.65
CA VAL A 84 23.17 -12.47 -6.62
C VAL A 84 22.98 -13.58 -7.66
N GLU A 85 22.42 -13.28 -8.79
CA GLU A 85 22.47 -14.17 -9.94
C GLU A 85 23.89 -14.10 -10.49
N VAL A 86 24.70 -15.09 -10.19
CA VAL A 86 25.92 -15.35 -10.93
C VAL A 86 25.44 -15.80 -12.31
N LYS A 87 25.56 -14.95 -13.32
CA LYS A 87 25.40 -15.41 -14.71
C LYS A 87 26.57 -16.35 -14.96
N GLU A 88 26.33 -17.65 -14.87
CA GLU A 88 27.22 -18.64 -15.45
C GLU A 88 27.20 -18.36 -16.96
N GLY A 89 28.33 -17.89 -17.47
CA GLY A 89 28.52 -17.68 -18.89
C GLY A 89 28.32 -19.02 -19.61
N GLY A 90 27.26 -19.09 -20.39
CA GLY A 90 26.94 -20.28 -21.17
C GLY A 90 28.08 -20.62 -22.13
N SER A 91 28.77 -21.71 -21.85
CA SER A 91 29.46 -22.55 -22.83
C SER A 91 29.76 -23.89 -22.16
N GLU A 92 29.07 -24.91 -22.58
CA GLU A 92 29.25 -26.31 -22.16
C GLU A 92 30.55 -26.95 -22.67
N ASN A 93 31.64 -26.25 -22.86
CA ASN A 93 32.91 -26.87 -23.23
C ASN A 93 34.10 -26.05 -22.77
N SER A 94 34.47 -26.14 -21.51
CA SER A 94 35.87 -26.05 -21.08
C SER A 94 35.98 -25.99 -19.53
N ALA A 95 36.33 -27.11 -18.93
CA ALA A 95 36.53 -27.28 -17.51
C ALA A 95 37.83 -26.64 -16.97
N GLU A 96 38.51 -25.77 -17.70
CA GLU A 96 39.84 -25.28 -17.32
C GLU A 96 40.07 -23.76 -17.33
N GLN A 97 39.02 -22.92 -17.46
CA GLN A 97 39.22 -21.46 -17.48
C GLN A 97 38.28 -20.66 -16.56
N SER A 98 37.86 -21.20 -15.42
CA SER A 98 36.96 -20.52 -14.50
C SER A 98 37.64 -19.71 -13.37
N VAL A 99 38.93 -19.37 -13.47
CA VAL A 99 39.65 -18.62 -12.44
C VAL A 99 39.95 -17.14 -12.80
N ALA A 100 39.60 -16.68 -13.95
CA ALA A 100 39.94 -15.33 -14.38
C ALA A 100 38.79 -14.58 -15.04
N ASN A 101 37.76 -14.21 -14.32
CA ASN A 101 37.12 -12.90 -14.45
C ASN A 101 35.89 -12.78 -13.54
N PRO A 102 35.94 -12.07 -12.43
CA PRO A 102 34.72 -11.66 -11.74
C PRO A 102 34.12 -10.46 -12.46
N GLN A 103 33.88 -10.56 -13.77
CA GLN A 103 33.23 -9.50 -14.52
C GLN A 103 31.72 -9.56 -14.28
N SER A 104 31.28 -8.55 -13.53
CA SER A 104 29.91 -8.07 -13.41
C SER A 104 28.90 -9.07 -12.78
N SER A 105 29.10 -9.43 -11.53
CA SER A 105 27.95 -9.76 -10.71
C SER A 105 27.15 -8.47 -10.51
N GLU A 106 26.10 -8.27 -11.27
CA GLU A 106 25.14 -7.18 -11.06
C GLU A 106 24.46 -7.41 -9.72
N LEU A 107 24.83 -6.61 -8.71
CA LEU A 107 24.11 -6.60 -7.43
C LEU A 107 22.76 -5.92 -7.66
N ARG A 108 21.70 -6.70 -7.68
CA ARG A 108 20.34 -6.19 -7.75
C ARG A 108 19.82 -5.93 -6.34
N PHE A 109 19.28 -4.74 -6.12
CA PHE A 109 18.66 -4.37 -4.86
C PHE A 109 17.15 -4.25 -5.05
N ARG A 110 16.41 -4.70 -4.03
CA ARG A 110 14.99 -4.40 -3.89
C ARG A 110 14.83 -3.26 -2.90
N LEU A 111 14.04 -2.26 -3.26
CA LEU A 111 13.62 -1.26 -2.31
C LEU A 111 12.58 -1.89 -1.37
N LEU A 112 12.83 -1.81 -0.06
CA LEU A 112 11.88 -2.22 0.97
C LEU A 112 11.34 -0.97 1.64
N GLU A 113 10.05 -0.82 1.59
CA GLU A 113 9.33 0.25 2.25
C GLU A 113 9.13 -0.11 3.74
N ARG A 114 9.55 0.79 4.62
CA ARG A 114 9.32 0.73 6.06
C ARG A 114 8.44 1.89 6.46
N CYS A 115 7.18 1.80 6.12
CA CYS A 115 6.18 2.74 6.60
C CYS A 115 6.02 2.62 8.12
N SER A 116 5.71 3.72 8.79
CA SER A 116 5.43 3.68 10.22
C SER A 116 4.13 2.92 10.53
N ILE A 117 4.01 2.41 11.74
CA ILE A 117 2.78 1.75 12.20
C ILE A 117 1.58 2.72 12.11
N GLY A 118 1.78 4.00 12.45
CA GLY A 118 0.74 5.03 12.31
C GLY A 118 0.27 5.21 10.87
N PHE A 119 1.17 5.10 9.89
CA PHE A 119 0.79 5.18 8.49
C PHE A 119 -0.01 3.94 8.04
N HIS A 120 0.35 2.74 8.50
CA HIS A 120 -0.46 1.54 8.26
C HIS A 120 -1.86 1.65 8.90
N VAL A 121 -1.96 2.23 10.10
CA VAL A 121 -3.26 2.49 10.74
C VAL A 121 -4.10 3.46 9.91
N LEU A 122 -3.50 4.55 9.42
CA LEU A 122 -4.18 5.50 8.54
C LEU A 122 -4.61 4.83 7.23
N SER A 123 -3.78 3.97 6.66
CA SER A 123 -4.11 3.19 5.45
C SER A 123 -5.31 2.27 5.69
N ALA A 124 -5.31 1.49 6.77
CA ALA A 124 -6.42 0.62 7.12
C ALA A 124 -7.72 1.42 7.39
N LEU A 125 -7.60 2.60 8.02
CA LEU A 125 -8.72 3.51 8.21
C LEU A 125 -9.25 4.04 6.87
N TRP A 126 -8.34 4.40 5.95
CA TRP A 126 -8.71 4.87 4.62
C TRP A 126 -9.43 3.77 3.84
N VAL A 127 -8.94 2.53 3.86
CA VAL A 127 -9.61 1.40 3.21
C VAL A 127 -11.00 1.19 3.78
N ALA A 128 -11.17 1.31 5.10
CA ALA A 128 -12.46 1.16 5.76
C ALA A 128 -13.47 2.27 5.42
N ASN A 129 -13.00 3.46 5.08
CA ASN A 129 -13.84 4.64 4.85
C ASN A 129 -14.03 4.99 3.38
N VAL A 130 -13.03 4.75 2.54
CA VAL A 130 -12.98 5.17 1.13
C VAL A 130 -12.72 3.98 0.22
N GLY A 131 -11.70 3.19 0.53
CA GLY A 131 -11.28 2.06 -0.32
C GLY A 131 -12.38 1.02 -0.51
N GLU A 132 -13.20 0.75 0.50
CA GLU A 132 -14.32 -0.18 0.40
C GLU A 132 -15.42 0.31 -0.58
N LYS A 133 -15.59 1.63 -0.70
CA LYS A 133 -16.52 2.24 -1.67
C LYS A 133 -15.95 2.18 -3.08
N ILE A 134 -14.65 2.46 -3.26
CA ILE A 134 -13.97 2.29 -4.54
C ILE A 134 -14.06 0.81 -4.98
N GLU A 135 -13.83 -0.11 -4.07
CA GLU A 135 -13.92 -1.54 -4.38
C GLU A 135 -15.32 -1.95 -4.84
N ALA A 136 -16.37 -1.32 -4.32
CA ALA A 136 -17.74 -1.58 -4.72
C ALA A 136 -18.05 -1.16 -6.17
N THR A 137 -17.29 -0.22 -6.75
CA THR A 137 -17.47 0.24 -8.15
C THR A 137 -16.72 -0.62 -9.17
N ARG A 138 -15.86 -1.54 -8.73
CA ARG A 138 -15.01 -2.32 -9.62
C ARG A 138 -15.77 -3.34 -10.45
N THR A 139 -15.13 -3.76 -11.54
CA THR A 139 -15.63 -4.81 -12.42
C THR A 139 -15.40 -6.20 -11.83
N SER A 140 -16.17 -7.20 -12.28
CA SER A 140 -16.02 -8.61 -11.89
C SER A 140 -14.69 -9.24 -12.29
N SER A 141 -13.91 -8.58 -13.16
CA SER A 141 -12.63 -9.08 -13.69
C SER A 141 -11.43 -8.92 -12.74
N LEU A 142 -11.61 -8.23 -11.59
CA LEU A 142 -10.56 -8.06 -10.60
C LEU A 142 -10.60 -9.19 -9.58
N TYR A 143 -9.45 -9.82 -9.33
CA TYR A 143 -9.33 -11.02 -8.49
C TYR A 143 -8.52 -10.82 -7.21
N SER A 144 -7.94 -9.64 -7.00
CA SER A 144 -7.09 -9.34 -5.84
C SER A 144 -7.64 -8.19 -5.00
N ASN A 145 -7.15 -8.09 -3.77
CA ASN A 145 -7.41 -7.00 -2.83
C ASN A 145 -8.92 -6.81 -2.50
N TYR A 146 -9.66 -7.94 -2.42
CA TYR A 146 -11.03 -7.90 -1.94
C TYR A 146 -11.09 -7.58 -0.46
N VAL A 147 -11.77 -6.50 -0.08
CA VAL A 147 -12.06 -6.23 1.32
C VAL A 147 -12.98 -7.31 1.91
N ARG A 148 -12.81 -7.57 3.20
CA ARG A 148 -13.68 -8.53 3.89
C ARG A 148 -15.07 -7.94 4.03
N ARG A 149 -16.08 -8.73 3.64
CA ARG A 149 -17.50 -8.36 3.74
C ARG A 149 -18.25 -9.28 4.67
N THR A 150 -19.35 -8.79 5.21
CA THR A 150 -20.34 -9.58 5.96
C THR A 150 -21.14 -10.45 5.00
N ARG A 151 -22.02 -11.29 5.54
CA ARG A 151 -22.97 -12.05 4.72
C ARG A 151 -23.98 -11.17 3.98
N SER A 152 -24.29 -10.00 4.52
CA SER A 152 -25.15 -8.98 3.85
C SER A 152 -24.44 -8.21 2.73
N GLY A 153 -23.12 -8.38 2.57
CA GLY A 153 -22.34 -7.68 1.56
C GLY A 153 -21.66 -6.39 2.06
N ASP A 154 -21.94 -5.95 3.28
CA ASP A 154 -21.36 -4.74 3.85
C ASP A 154 -19.88 -4.96 4.21
N TYR A 155 -19.11 -3.88 4.31
CA TYR A 155 -17.73 -3.95 4.78
C TYR A 155 -17.68 -4.51 6.21
N ASN A 156 -16.83 -5.53 6.43
CA ASN A 156 -16.68 -6.16 7.73
C ASN A 156 -15.58 -5.46 8.56
N GLY A 157 -15.96 -4.37 9.23
CA GLY A 157 -15.07 -3.58 10.07
C GLY A 157 -14.47 -4.36 11.25
N VAL A 158 -15.17 -5.38 11.78
CA VAL A 158 -14.72 -6.16 12.94
C VAL A 158 -13.91 -7.41 12.57
N ALA A 159 -13.86 -7.81 11.30
CA ALA A 159 -13.05 -8.94 10.88
C ALA A 159 -11.55 -8.67 11.12
N LEU A 160 -10.80 -9.74 11.40
CA LEU A 160 -9.34 -9.68 11.46
C LEU A 160 -8.77 -9.50 10.04
N GLY A 161 -7.84 -8.55 9.89
CA GLY A 161 -7.26 -8.17 8.61
C GLY A 161 -8.23 -7.39 7.72
N THR A 162 -7.67 -6.68 6.76
CA THR A 162 -8.40 -5.80 5.84
C THR A 162 -8.97 -6.59 4.67
N TYR A 163 -8.15 -7.46 4.09
CA TYR A 163 -8.45 -8.15 2.85
C TYR A 163 -8.75 -9.64 3.03
N VAL A 164 -9.45 -10.17 2.05
CA VAL A 164 -9.56 -11.63 1.85
C VAL A 164 -8.18 -12.17 1.44
N PRO A 165 -7.73 -13.34 1.96
CA PRO A 165 -6.44 -13.91 1.56
C PRO A 165 -6.31 -14.01 0.04
N TYR A 166 -5.24 -13.44 -0.51
CA TYR A 166 -5.01 -13.33 -1.96
C TYR A 166 -5.02 -14.67 -2.69
N ILE A 167 -4.63 -15.76 -2.01
CA ILE A 167 -4.57 -17.11 -2.60
C ILE A 167 -5.90 -17.56 -3.20
N ARG A 168 -7.03 -17.09 -2.62
CA ARG A 168 -8.36 -17.42 -3.15
C ARG A 168 -8.64 -16.69 -4.46
N GLY A 169 -8.24 -15.42 -4.55
CA GLY A 169 -8.35 -14.64 -5.78
C GLY A 169 -7.42 -15.15 -6.86
N TYR A 170 -6.17 -15.45 -6.49
CA TYR A 170 -5.17 -16.02 -7.39
C TYR A 170 -5.64 -17.34 -8.01
N LYS A 171 -6.16 -18.27 -7.21
CA LYS A 171 -6.70 -19.53 -7.73
C LYS A 171 -7.83 -19.29 -8.71
N ARG A 172 -8.80 -18.44 -8.38
CA ARG A 172 -9.90 -18.10 -9.29
C ARG A 172 -9.42 -17.49 -10.60
N TRP A 173 -8.44 -16.57 -10.53
CA TRP A 173 -7.86 -15.96 -11.72
C TRP A 173 -7.20 -17.01 -12.62
N ARG A 174 -6.31 -17.82 -12.05
CA ARG A 174 -5.58 -18.88 -12.78
C ARG A 174 -6.53 -19.93 -13.35
N ASP A 175 -7.34 -20.54 -12.49
CA ASP A 175 -8.22 -21.65 -12.87
C ASP A 175 -9.31 -21.17 -13.84
N GLY A 176 -9.86 -19.97 -13.61
CA GLY A 176 -10.84 -19.37 -14.51
C GLY A 176 -10.32 -19.05 -15.91
N ALA A 177 -9.04 -18.72 -16.05
CA ALA A 177 -8.40 -18.52 -17.35
C ALA A 177 -8.24 -19.86 -18.10
N VAL A 178 -7.81 -20.91 -17.38
CA VAL A 178 -7.69 -22.28 -17.96
C VAL A 178 -9.05 -22.78 -18.38
N ASP A 179 -10.05 -22.75 -17.48
CA ASP A 179 -11.43 -23.17 -17.79
C ASP A 179 -12.03 -22.41 -18.98
N ALA A 180 -11.69 -21.13 -19.14
CA ALA A 180 -12.15 -20.33 -20.29
C ALA A 180 -11.49 -20.78 -21.59
N ALA A 181 -10.19 -21.08 -21.57
CA ALA A 181 -9.46 -21.58 -22.72
C ALA A 181 -9.97 -22.97 -23.15
N GLU A 182 -10.17 -23.89 -22.20
CA GLU A 182 -10.72 -25.23 -22.47
C GLU A 182 -12.11 -25.14 -23.10
N ARG A 183 -13.01 -24.32 -22.55
CA ARG A 183 -14.35 -24.12 -23.13
C ARG A 183 -14.34 -23.55 -24.55
N LEU A 184 -13.37 -22.67 -24.87
CA LEU A 184 -13.24 -22.13 -26.21
C LEU A 184 -12.73 -23.20 -27.20
N LEU A 185 -11.75 -24.02 -26.80
CA LEU A 185 -11.27 -25.14 -27.60
C LEU A 185 -12.40 -26.15 -27.91
N GLU A 186 -13.15 -26.53 -26.87
CA GLU A 186 -14.25 -27.48 -27.03
C GLU A 186 -15.37 -26.96 -27.92
N LYS A 187 -15.70 -25.67 -27.80
CA LYS A 187 -16.84 -25.05 -28.52
C LYS A 187 -16.52 -24.77 -29.97
N ASN A 188 -15.30 -24.29 -30.27
CA ASN A 188 -14.98 -23.78 -31.60
C ASN A 188 -14.10 -24.73 -32.42
N GLY A 189 -13.41 -25.68 -31.76
CA GLY A 189 -12.46 -26.57 -32.44
C GLY A 189 -11.25 -25.84 -33.05
N GLU A 190 -11.06 -24.59 -32.69
CA GLU A 190 -9.99 -23.72 -33.17
C GLU A 190 -8.89 -23.55 -32.11
N ASP A 191 -7.69 -23.17 -32.54
CA ASP A 191 -6.59 -22.89 -31.65
C ASP A 191 -6.90 -21.67 -30.75
N VAL A 192 -6.55 -21.78 -29.46
CA VAL A 192 -6.72 -20.70 -28.49
C VAL A 192 -5.36 -20.16 -28.09
N VAL A 193 -5.20 -18.83 -28.14
CA VAL A 193 -4.00 -18.15 -27.68
C VAL A 193 -4.27 -17.49 -26.33
N VAL A 194 -3.46 -17.83 -25.34
CA VAL A 194 -3.53 -17.24 -23.99
C VAL A 194 -2.39 -16.25 -23.81
N PHE A 195 -2.73 -14.98 -23.53
CA PHE A 195 -1.76 -13.96 -23.16
C PHE A 195 -1.68 -13.82 -21.64
N THR A 196 -0.44 -13.86 -21.11
CA THR A 196 -0.16 -13.49 -19.73
C THR A 196 0.80 -12.31 -19.72
N GLY A 197 0.55 -11.33 -18.85
CA GLY A 197 1.40 -10.16 -18.71
C GLY A 197 1.52 -9.72 -17.26
N ASP A 198 2.67 -9.14 -16.92
CA ASP A 198 2.91 -8.50 -15.63
C ASP A 198 3.45 -7.10 -15.84
N ILE A 199 3.01 -6.15 -15.00
CA ILE A 199 3.50 -4.76 -15.06
C ILE A 199 4.76 -4.69 -14.19
N SER A 200 5.91 -4.67 -14.85
CA SER A 200 7.20 -4.56 -14.17
C SER A 200 7.28 -3.28 -13.34
N ASN A 201 7.69 -3.43 -12.09
CA ASN A 201 7.90 -2.30 -11.18
C ASN A 201 6.66 -1.43 -10.96
N PHE A 202 5.45 -2.00 -11.06
CA PHE A 202 4.18 -1.27 -10.99
C PHE A 202 4.16 -0.21 -9.88
N TYR A 203 4.41 -0.59 -8.63
CA TYR A 203 4.35 0.35 -7.51
C TYR A 203 5.41 1.45 -7.59
N TYR A 204 6.59 1.16 -8.12
CA TYR A 204 7.68 2.14 -8.22
C TYR A 204 7.50 3.14 -9.36
N GLN A 205 6.66 2.82 -10.34
CA GLN A 205 6.39 3.68 -11.49
C GLN A 205 5.12 4.52 -11.33
N LEU A 206 4.28 4.23 -10.32
CA LEU A 206 3.09 5.02 -10.06
C LEU A 206 3.46 6.40 -9.52
N ASP A 207 3.31 7.44 -10.33
CA ASP A 207 3.45 8.82 -9.87
C ASP A 207 2.26 9.15 -8.95
N PRO A 208 2.49 9.53 -7.68
CA PRO A 208 1.41 9.91 -6.78
C PRO A 208 0.64 11.16 -7.23
N ALA A 209 1.09 11.86 -8.27
CA ALA A 209 0.33 12.95 -8.90
C ALA A 209 -1.03 12.46 -9.45
N PHE A 210 -1.18 11.17 -9.78
CA PHE A 210 -2.46 10.63 -10.23
C PHE A 210 -3.59 10.84 -9.21
N LEU A 211 -3.26 10.98 -7.92
CA LEU A 211 -4.23 11.25 -6.85
C LEU A 211 -4.90 12.64 -6.96
N ASP A 212 -4.33 13.54 -7.76
CA ASP A 212 -4.92 14.84 -8.11
C ASP A 212 -5.37 14.88 -9.57
N GLY A 213 -5.16 13.80 -10.32
CA GLY A 213 -5.59 13.69 -11.71
C GLY A 213 -7.11 13.62 -11.83
N GLU A 214 -7.64 14.18 -12.92
CA GLU A 214 -9.07 14.27 -13.18
C GLU A 214 -9.82 12.93 -13.02
N PRO A 215 -9.34 11.79 -13.58
CA PRO A 215 -10.07 10.53 -13.46
C PRO A 215 -10.21 10.04 -12.00
N PHE A 216 -9.19 10.27 -11.16
CA PHE A 216 -9.23 9.84 -9.77
C PHE A 216 -10.07 10.81 -8.93
N THR A 217 -9.98 12.10 -9.19
CA THR A 217 -10.79 13.13 -8.53
C THR A 217 -12.27 12.91 -8.81
N GLU A 218 -12.65 12.70 -10.06
CA GLU A 218 -14.02 12.39 -10.47
C GLU A 218 -14.54 11.10 -9.79
N LEU A 219 -13.71 10.06 -9.73
CA LEU A 219 -14.05 8.83 -9.01
C LEU A 219 -14.39 9.13 -7.54
N ILE A 220 -13.55 9.90 -6.85
CA ILE A 220 -13.73 10.23 -5.42
C ILE A 220 -14.98 11.11 -5.20
N GLU A 221 -15.23 12.09 -6.06
CA GLU A 221 -16.41 12.93 -6.01
C GLU A 221 -17.70 12.11 -6.15
N ASN A 222 -17.71 11.15 -7.07
CA ASN A 222 -18.86 10.26 -7.30
C ASN A 222 -19.16 9.32 -6.12
N LEU A 223 -18.22 9.12 -5.18
CA LEU A 223 -18.44 8.32 -3.97
C LEU A 223 -19.30 9.04 -2.92
N ASN A 224 -19.56 10.32 -3.06
CA ASN A 224 -20.33 11.13 -2.09
C ASN A 224 -19.81 10.93 -0.66
N LEU A 225 -18.53 11.19 -0.45
CA LEU A 225 -17.88 10.99 0.84
C LEU A 225 -18.44 11.94 1.92
N THR A 226 -18.65 11.42 3.11
CA THR A 226 -18.94 12.24 4.30
C THR A 226 -17.75 13.12 4.66
N PRO A 227 -17.93 14.19 5.47
CA PRO A 227 -16.80 15.03 5.93
C PRO A 227 -15.68 14.24 6.60
N THR A 228 -16.01 13.20 7.39
CA THR A 228 -15.03 12.27 8.00
C THR A 228 -14.24 11.54 6.93
N GLN A 229 -14.91 10.96 5.95
CA GLN A 229 -14.29 10.20 4.87
C GLN A 229 -13.41 11.11 4.00
N GLN A 230 -13.85 12.32 3.69
CA GLN A 230 -13.05 13.32 2.98
C GLN A 230 -11.79 13.66 3.76
N ARG A 231 -11.91 13.90 5.07
CA ARG A 231 -10.74 14.20 5.91
C ARG A 231 -9.72 13.08 5.93
N VAL A 232 -10.17 11.84 6.11
CA VAL A 232 -9.32 10.64 6.07
C VAL A 232 -8.64 10.52 4.70
N HIS A 233 -9.39 10.76 3.62
CA HIS A 233 -8.86 10.73 2.24
C HIS A 233 -7.74 11.75 2.04
N GLU A 234 -7.96 13.02 2.43
CA GLU A 234 -6.96 14.08 2.27
C GLU A 234 -5.70 13.80 3.08
N CYS A 235 -5.83 13.33 4.34
CA CYS A 235 -4.67 13.00 5.17
C CYS A 235 -3.87 11.83 4.57
N PHE A 236 -4.54 10.83 4.05
CA PHE A 236 -3.90 9.69 3.39
C PHE A 236 -3.17 10.10 2.11
N LYS A 237 -3.81 10.91 1.27
CA LYS A 237 -3.22 11.50 0.06
C LYS A 237 -1.95 12.31 0.36
N ILE A 238 -2.01 13.16 1.39
CA ILE A 238 -0.85 13.93 1.86
C ILE A 238 0.31 13.00 2.28
N ALA A 239 0.01 11.95 3.06
CA ALA A 239 1.03 11.02 3.53
C ALA A 239 1.67 10.23 2.38
N LEU A 240 0.88 9.73 1.42
CA LEU A 240 1.38 9.02 0.23
C LEU A 240 2.32 9.88 -0.59
N LYS A 241 1.93 11.12 -0.89
CA LYS A 241 2.75 12.07 -1.64
C LYS A 241 4.03 12.41 -0.88
N ALA A 242 3.92 12.71 0.41
CA ALA A 242 5.06 13.03 1.25
C ALA A 242 6.06 11.87 1.32
N TRP A 243 5.57 10.63 1.38
CA TRP A 243 6.43 9.45 1.34
C TRP A 243 7.17 9.36 0.00
N SER A 244 6.47 9.39 -1.10
CA SER A 244 7.03 9.21 -2.44
C SER A 244 8.06 10.28 -2.80
N TYR A 245 7.70 11.54 -2.71
CA TYR A 245 8.59 12.65 -3.07
C TYR A 245 9.72 12.84 -2.04
N GLY A 246 9.40 12.67 -0.75
CA GLY A 246 10.38 12.79 0.33
C GLY A 246 11.45 11.70 0.29
N GLU A 247 11.08 10.47 0.04
CA GLU A 247 12.02 9.35 -0.10
C GLU A 247 12.85 9.46 -1.38
N TYR A 248 12.27 9.91 -2.49
CA TYR A 248 13.06 10.19 -3.68
C TYR A 248 14.17 11.22 -3.39
N GLY A 249 13.84 12.35 -2.81
CA GLY A 249 14.82 13.38 -2.47
C GLY A 249 15.90 12.92 -1.49
N ARG A 250 15.59 11.94 -0.64
CA ARG A 250 16.57 11.31 0.26
C ARG A 250 17.48 10.34 -0.47
N LEU A 251 16.92 9.50 -1.32
CA LEU A 251 17.66 8.47 -2.06
C LEU A 251 18.53 9.08 -3.14
N SER A 252 18.02 10.03 -3.92
CA SER A 252 18.80 10.72 -4.97
C SER A 252 20.05 11.39 -4.43
N ARG A 253 19.96 12.02 -3.25
CA ARG A 253 21.14 12.60 -2.57
C ARG A 253 22.17 11.56 -2.13
N LYS A 254 21.73 10.34 -1.76
CA LYS A 254 22.64 9.29 -1.33
C LYS A 254 23.39 8.60 -2.47
N ILE A 255 22.75 8.46 -3.61
CA ILE A 255 23.29 7.70 -4.76
C ILE A 255 23.65 8.59 -5.94
N GLY A 256 23.59 9.92 -5.78
CA GLY A 256 24.02 10.87 -6.80
C GLY A 256 23.15 10.87 -8.07
N LEU A 257 21.90 10.42 -7.99
CA LEU A 257 20.97 10.51 -9.12
C LEU A 257 20.56 11.96 -9.34
N SER A 258 20.90 12.52 -10.50
CA SER A 258 20.32 13.76 -10.99
C SER A 258 19.00 13.45 -11.67
N SER A 259 17.92 14.14 -11.30
CA SER A 259 16.66 14.09 -12.03
C SER A 259 16.80 14.91 -13.30
N GLU A 260 17.04 14.28 -14.43
CA GLU A 260 17.15 15.02 -15.67
C GLU A 260 15.81 15.42 -16.28
N ASN A 261 14.70 14.75 -15.97
CA ASN A 261 13.37 15.15 -16.49
C ASN A 261 12.24 14.59 -15.65
N GLY A 262 11.41 15.43 -15.10
CA GLY A 262 10.11 15.10 -14.51
C GLY A 262 10.03 15.21 -12.99
N THR A 263 8.84 15.08 -12.46
CA THR A 263 8.57 15.00 -11.01
C THR A 263 9.25 13.77 -10.43
N ALA A 264 10.26 14.01 -9.62
CA ALA A 264 11.10 12.97 -9.07
C ALA A 264 10.37 12.24 -7.92
N HIS A 265 9.95 11.03 -8.14
CA HIS A 265 9.22 10.18 -7.19
C HIS A 265 9.80 8.76 -7.15
N ILE A 266 9.47 7.98 -6.12
CA ILE A 266 9.80 6.55 -6.01
C ILE A 266 8.56 5.65 -6.12
N GLY A 267 7.47 6.16 -6.64
CA GLY A 267 6.21 5.44 -6.71
C GLY A 267 5.44 5.42 -5.39
N LEU A 268 4.61 4.42 -5.20
CA LEU A 268 3.82 4.22 -3.97
C LEU A 268 4.43 3.13 -3.10
N PRO A 269 4.26 3.21 -1.77
CA PRO A 269 4.73 2.16 -0.89
C PRO A 269 3.91 0.89 -1.11
N GLY A 270 4.58 -0.17 -1.56
CA GLY A 270 3.98 -1.50 -1.63
C GLY A 270 3.76 -2.07 -0.23
N GLY A 271 2.59 -2.67 0.02
CA GLY A 271 2.29 -3.34 1.29
C GLY A 271 1.71 -2.44 2.38
N LEU A 272 1.26 -1.22 2.07
CA LEU A 272 0.31 -0.52 2.93
C LEU A 272 -1.01 -1.30 2.95
N SER A 273 -1.57 -1.44 4.14
CA SER A 273 -2.85 -2.14 4.38
C SER A 273 -3.97 -1.51 3.61
#